data_08181ec361effee8d84173bfad8837de
#
_entry.id   08181ec361effee8d84173bfad8837de
#
_cell.length_a   1.000
_cell.length_b   1.000
_cell.length_c   1.000
_cell.angle_alpha   90.00
_cell.angle_beta   90.00
_cell.angle_gamma   90.00
#
_symmetry.space_group_name_H-M   'P 1'
#
loop_
_entity.id
_entity.type
_entity.pdbx_description
1 polymer ?
#
loop_
_entity_poly.entity_id
_entity_poly.type
_entity_poly.pdbx_seq_one_letter_code
_entity_poly.pdbx_strand_id
1 'polypeptide(L)'
;LNYTQITFIMVTNKEVFMRKIYFAGSIRGGRADAKLYHDLIQEMQKTDIVLTEHVGDLKKSILEQGRSNDEAIYLQDTAWLRECDLVIAECTCPSLGVGYELAYAEKYNKPVYIFYRHSVSELSAMLTGDKYYKIYSYETKEELFKLVHSILEAKTDE
;
A
#
# COMPACT_ATOMS: atom_id res chain seq x y z
N LEU A 1 19.23 -16.42 56.63
CA LEU A 1 18.13 -15.58 56.04
C LEU A 1 18.45 -15.42 54.56
N ASN A 2 17.71 -16.18 53.73
CA ASN A 2 17.84 -16.17 52.26
C ASN A 2 17.07 -14.99 51.68
N TYR A 3 17.77 -14.09 51.02
CA TYR A 3 17.18 -13.08 50.16
C TYR A 3 16.95 -13.72 48.79
N THR A 4 15.71 -14.00 48.48
CA THR A 4 15.24 -14.44 47.19
C THR A 4 15.34 -13.23 46.24
N GLN A 5 16.23 -13.31 45.25
CA GLN A 5 16.29 -12.35 44.17
C GLN A 5 15.03 -12.51 43.31
N ILE A 6 14.15 -11.52 43.39
CA ILE A 6 13.04 -11.37 42.45
C ILE A 6 13.64 -10.76 41.18
N THR A 7 13.89 -11.59 40.20
CA THR A 7 14.24 -11.15 38.86
C THR A 7 12.99 -10.56 38.24
N PHE A 8 12.93 -9.23 38.19
CA PHE A 8 11.91 -8.50 37.47
C PHE A 8 12.18 -8.68 35.97
N ILE A 9 11.46 -9.59 35.33
CA ILE A 9 11.44 -9.68 33.88
C ILE A 9 10.65 -8.47 33.38
N MET A 10 11.36 -7.42 32.97
CA MET A 10 10.77 -6.35 32.16
C MET A 10 10.39 -6.95 30.82
N VAL A 11 9.15 -7.38 30.69
CA VAL A 11 8.52 -7.56 29.37
C VAL A 11 8.34 -6.14 28.84
N THR A 12 9.27 -5.70 28.01
CA THR A 12 9.07 -4.49 27.22
C THR A 12 7.91 -4.78 26.28
N ASN A 13 6.71 -4.32 26.61
CA ASN A 13 5.62 -4.19 25.67
C ASN A 13 6.09 -3.19 24.60
N LYS A 14 6.75 -3.69 23.56
CA LYS A 14 6.89 -2.96 22.32
C LYS A 14 5.47 -2.91 21.77
N GLU A 15 4.77 -1.79 21.98
CA GLU A 15 3.52 -1.56 21.26
C GLU A 15 3.84 -1.72 19.77
N VAL A 16 3.32 -2.78 19.17
CA VAL A 16 3.47 -3.02 17.73
C VAL A 16 2.59 -1.97 17.07
N PHE A 17 3.20 -0.86 16.65
CA PHE A 17 2.50 0.18 15.93
C PHE A 17 2.22 -0.32 14.51
N MET A 18 0.96 -0.69 14.24
CA MET A 18 0.51 -1.10 12.92
C MET A 18 0.28 0.16 12.07
N ARG A 19 1.02 0.28 10.97
CA ARG A 19 0.86 1.40 10.04
C ARG A 19 -0.40 1.23 9.21
N LYS A 20 -0.96 2.35 8.77
CA LYS A 20 -2.08 2.40 7.83
C LYS A 20 -1.52 2.57 6.41
N ILE A 21 -1.66 1.56 5.61
CA ILE A 21 -1.22 1.54 4.22
C ILE A 21 -2.42 1.82 3.31
N TYR A 22 -2.26 2.77 2.39
CA TYR A 22 -3.14 2.92 1.25
C TYR A 22 -2.54 2.14 0.07
N PHE A 23 -3.18 1.08 -0.36
CA PHE A 23 -2.78 0.37 -1.56
C PHE A 23 -3.53 0.91 -2.76
N ALA A 24 -2.82 1.36 -3.81
CA ALA A 24 -3.37 1.82 -5.07
C ALA A 24 -3.07 0.82 -6.19
N GLY A 25 -4.09 0.42 -6.92
CA GLY A 25 -3.99 -0.47 -8.06
C GLY A 25 -5.15 -0.27 -9.04
N SER A 26 -4.96 -0.61 -10.30
CA SER A 26 -5.97 -0.43 -11.34
C SER A 26 -7.20 -1.29 -11.07
N ILE A 27 -8.39 -0.66 -11.04
CA ILE A 27 -9.68 -1.34 -10.95
C ILE A 27 -10.46 -1.15 -12.26
N ARG A 28 -10.83 0.10 -12.60
CA ARG A 28 -11.58 0.44 -13.83
C ARG A 28 -10.70 0.45 -15.07
N GLY A 29 -9.40 0.69 -14.94
CA GLY A 29 -8.43 0.65 -16.04
C GLY A 29 -8.07 -0.74 -16.53
N GLY A 30 -8.44 -1.77 -15.76
CA GLY A 30 -8.19 -3.19 -16.02
C GLY A 30 -7.86 -3.95 -14.75
N ARG A 31 -8.19 -5.24 -14.73
CA ARG A 31 -8.00 -6.13 -13.57
C ARG A 31 -7.07 -7.30 -13.84
N ALA A 32 -6.17 -7.14 -14.82
CA ALA A 32 -5.22 -8.20 -15.17
C ALA A 32 -4.39 -8.68 -13.96
N ASP A 33 -4.07 -7.76 -13.06
CA ASP A 33 -3.26 -8.00 -11.87
C ASP A 33 -4.06 -8.14 -10.57
N ALA A 34 -5.38 -8.34 -10.63
CA ALA A 34 -6.23 -8.43 -9.42
C ALA A 34 -5.75 -9.51 -8.43
N LYS A 35 -5.28 -10.67 -8.94
CA LYS A 35 -4.71 -11.72 -8.08
C LYS A 35 -3.41 -11.27 -7.41
N LEU A 36 -2.55 -10.58 -8.12
CA LEU A 36 -1.32 -10.02 -7.55
C LEU A 36 -1.63 -9.02 -6.45
N TYR A 37 -2.61 -8.13 -6.66
CA TYR A 37 -3.06 -7.16 -5.65
C TYR A 37 -3.59 -7.86 -4.40
N HIS A 38 -4.45 -8.87 -4.59
CA HIS A 38 -4.97 -9.66 -3.49
C HIS A 38 -3.85 -10.26 -2.63
N ASP A 39 -2.92 -10.95 -3.28
CA ASP A 39 -1.83 -11.64 -2.60
C ASP A 39 -0.90 -10.63 -1.87
N LEU A 40 -0.63 -9.48 -2.49
CA LEU A 40 0.19 -8.42 -1.88
C LEU A 40 -0.49 -7.77 -0.68
N ILE A 41 -1.80 -7.48 -0.79
CA ILE A 41 -2.59 -6.94 0.31
C ILE A 41 -2.59 -7.90 1.50
N GLN A 42 -2.83 -9.20 1.25
CA GLN A 42 -2.77 -10.21 2.31
C GLN A 42 -1.39 -10.28 2.98
N GLU A 43 -0.32 -10.11 2.20
CA GLU A 43 1.03 -10.10 2.75
C GLU A 43 1.26 -8.90 3.66
N MET A 44 0.87 -7.70 3.23
CA MET A 44 0.98 -6.48 4.04
C MET A 44 0.11 -6.54 5.30
N GLN A 45 -1.06 -7.17 5.24
CA GLN A 45 -1.98 -7.31 6.38
C GLN A 45 -1.44 -8.22 7.51
N LYS A 46 -0.35 -8.94 7.29
CA LYS A 46 0.31 -9.70 8.37
C LYS A 46 0.93 -8.80 9.44
N THR A 47 1.32 -7.60 9.08
CA THR A 47 2.05 -6.66 9.95
C THR A 47 1.42 -5.28 10.05
N ASP A 48 0.58 -4.90 9.09
CA ASP A 48 0.06 -3.54 8.93
C ASP A 48 -1.44 -3.55 8.61
N ILE A 49 -2.09 -2.39 8.64
CA ILE A 49 -3.49 -2.21 8.26
C ILE A 49 -3.54 -1.69 6.82
N VAL A 50 -4.20 -2.41 5.92
CA VAL A 50 -4.44 -1.94 4.56
C VAL A 50 -5.85 -1.34 4.47
N LEU A 51 -5.94 -0.01 4.31
CA LEU A 51 -7.22 0.71 4.28
C LEU A 51 -8.06 0.38 3.05
N THR A 52 -7.40 0.08 1.94
CA THR A 52 -8.00 -0.20 0.62
C THR A 52 -8.03 -1.69 0.28
N GLU A 53 -8.31 -2.55 1.25
CA GLU A 53 -8.30 -4.02 1.06
C GLU A 53 -9.21 -4.50 -0.08
N HIS A 54 -10.29 -3.77 -0.38
CA HIS A 54 -11.23 -4.05 -1.46
C HIS A 54 -10.61 -4.04 -2.87
N VAL A 55 -9.45 -3.37 -3.05
CA VAL A 55 -8.71 -3.37 -4.33
C VAL A 55 -8.27 -4.78 -4.70
N GLY A 56 -7.97 -5.61 -3.70
CA GLY A 56 -7.63 -7.02 -3.84
C GLY A 56 -8.83 -7.97 -3.91
N ASP A 57 -10.08 -7.49 -3.86
CA ASP A 57 -11.25 -8.36 -3.92
C ASP A 57 -11.40 -8.99 -5.33
N LEU A 58 -11.27 -10.31 -5.39
CA LEU A 58 -11.33 -11.07 -6.63
C LEU A 58 -12.76 -11.36 -7.12
N LYS A 59 -13.75 -11.26 -6.23
CA LYS A 59 -15.12 -11.75 -6.48
C LYS A 59 -16.14 -10.65 -6.71
N LYS A 60 -15.90 -9.46 -6.16
CA LYS A 60 -16.88 -8.37 -6.18
C LYS A 60 -16.49 -7.28 -7.16
N SER A 61 -17.41 -6.90 -8.02
CA SER A 61 -17.35 -5.65 -8.77
C SER A 61 -17.50 -4.45 -7.82
N ILE A 62 -17.18 -3.24 -8.30
CA ILE A 62 -17.36 -2.00 -7.52
C ILE A 62 -18.80 -1.85 -7.01
N LEU A 63 -19.80 -2.23 -7.83
CA LEU A 63 -21.22 -2.19 -7.45
C LEU A 63 -21.54 -3.17 -6.32
N GLU A 64 -21.03 -4.40 -6.39
CA GLU A 64 -21.26 -5.43 -5.38
C GLU A 64 -20.53 -5.14 -4.05
N GLN A 65 -19.51 -4.29 -4.08
CA GLN A 65 -18.84 -3.79 -2.87
C GLN A 65 -19.64 -2.67 -2.17
N GLY A 66 -20.83 -2.30 -2.68
CA GLY A 66 -21.63 -1.20 -2.16
C GLY A 66 -21.09 0.19 -2.52
N ARG A 67 -20.10 0.27 -3.42
CA ARG A 67 -19.43 1.49 -3.86
C ARG A 67 -20.05 1.98 -5.18
N SER A 68 -21.37 2.12 -5.21
CA SER A 68 -22.11 2.47 -6.42
C SER A 68 -22.12 3.97 -6.74
N ASN A 69 -21.77 4.83 -5.79
CA ASN A 69 -21.77 6.27 -5.90
C ASN A 69 -20.36 6.82 -6.03
N ASP A 70 -20.05 7.48 -7.13
CA ASP A 70 -18.70 8.03 -7.39
C ASP A 70 -18.30 9.09 -6.36
N GLU A 71 -19.22 9.87 -5.84
CA GLU A 71 -18.95 10.84 -4.77
C GLU A 71 -18.53 10.13 -3.48
N ALA A 72 -19.23 9.08 -3.09
CA ALA A 72 -18.91 8.30 -1.89
C ALA A 72 -17.54 7.62 -2.02
N ILE A 73 -17.20 7.11 -3.21
CA ILE A 73 -15.86 6.55 -3.51
C ILE A 73 -14.80 7.63 -3.32
N TYR A 74 -14.99 8.79 -3.95
CA TYR A 74 -14.05 9.90 -3.85
C TYR A 74 -13.84 10.36 -2.41
N LEU A 75 -14.92 10.57 -1.66
CA LEU A 75 -14.83 11.02 -0.26
C LEU A 75 -14.11 9.99 0.62
N GLN A 76 -14.41 8.70 0.44
CA GLN A 76 -13.78 7.64 1.21
C GLN A 76 -12.30 7.49 0.87
N ASP A 77 -11.94 7.42 -0.41
CA ASP A 77 -10.57 7.19 -0.83
C ASP A 77 -9.67 8.38 -0.48
N THR A 78 -10.18 9.61 -0.65
CA THR A 78 -9.43 10.81 -0.22
C THR A 78 -9.31 10.95 1.29
N ALA A 79 -10.29 10.48 2.08
CA ALA A 79 -10.16 10.40 3.52
C ALA A 79 -9.06 9.41 3.93
N TRP A 80 -9.02 8.23 3.35
CA TRP A 80 -7.98 7.22 3.59
C TRP A 80 -6.59 7.69 3.16
N LEU A 81 -6.48 8.41 2.02
CA LEU A 81 -5.21 9.02 1.60
C LEU A 81 -4.70 10.06 2.60
N ARG A 82 -5.57 10.81 3.25
CA ARG A 82 -5.17 11.74 4.33
C ARG A 82 -4.82 11.01 5.62
N GLU A 83 -5.45 9.87 5.88
CA GLU A 83 -5.27 9.08 7.11
C GLU A 83 -4.04 8.17 7.06
N CYS A 84 -3.68 7.65 5.87
CA CYS A 84 -2.61 6.66 5.75
C CYS A 84 -1.25 7.20 6.18
N ASP A 85 -0.37 6.28 6.57
CA ASP A 85 1.04 6.57 6.88
C ASP A 85 1.91 6.53 5.62
N LEU A 86 1.54 5.71 4.64
CA LEU A 86 2.22 5.59 3.35
C LEU A 86 1.30 5.01 2.27
N VAL A 87 1.69 5.24 1.01
CA VAL A 87 1.05 4.68 -0.17
C VAL A 87 1.96 3.67 -0.83
N ILE A 88 1.42 2.48 -1.10
CA ILE A 88 2.03 1.44 -1.95
C ILE A 88 1.18 1.35 -3.22
N ALA A 89 1.77 1.62 -4.37
CA ALA A 89 1.04 1.64 -5.65
C ALA A 89 1.64 0.65 -6.65
N GLU A 90 0.81 -0.20 -7.25
CA GLU A 90 1.17 -1.04 -8.38
C GLU A 90 0.64 -0.41 -9.67
N CYS A 91 1.54 0.07 -10.53
CA CYS A 91 1.23 0.92 -11.67
C CYS A 91 1.55 0.27 -13.03
N THR A 92 1.72 -1.05 -13.11
CA THR A 92 1.93 -1.75 -14.39
C THR A 92 0.74 -1.54 -15.34
N CYS A 93 -0.48 -1.61 -14.83
CA CYS A 93 -1.68 -1.28 -15.59
C CYS A 93 -1.99 0.22 -15.44
N PRO A 94 -1.99 1.01 -16.53
CA PRO A 94 -2.31 2.43 -16.47
C PRO A 94 -3.72 2.68 -15.91
N SER A 95 -3.84 3.64 -14.99
CA SER A 95 -5.11 4.01 -14.38
C SER A 95 -5.14 5.51 -14.05
N LEU A 96 -6.16 6.20 -14.57
CA LEU A 96 -6.37 7.62 -14.25
C LEU A 96 -6.66 7.84 -12.76
N GLY A 97 -7.41 6.91 -12.14
CA GLY A 97 -7.71 6.95 -10.71
C GLY A 97 -6.45 6.86 -9.87
N VAL A 98 -5.60 5.87 -10.17
CA VAL A 98 -4.32 5.71 -9.46
C VAL A 98 -3.44 6.95 -9.62
N GLY A 99 -3.33 7.52 -10.83
CA GLY A 99 -2.57 8.76 -11.03
C GLY A 99 -3.07 9.93 -10.19
N TYR A 100 -4.40 10.06 -10.07
CA TYR A 100 -5.04 11.05 -9.19
C TYR A 100 -4.70 10.81 -7.72
N GLU A 101 -4.80 9.56 -7.25
CA GLU A 101 -4.50 9.16 -5.88
C GLU A 101 -3.05 9.46 -5.49
N LEU A 102 -2.10 9.21 -6.40
CA LEU A 102 -0.67 9.50 -6.19
C LEU A 102 -0.42 11.01 -6.01
N ALA A 103 -0.98 11.83 -6.89
CA ALA A 103 -0.86 13.29 -6.80
C ALA A 103 -1.58 13.85 -5.55
N TYR A 104 -2.69 13.25 -5.16
CA TYR A 104 -3.39 13.62 -3.93
C TYR A 104 -2.56 13.26 -2.68
N ALA A 105 -1.91 12.09 -2.66
CA ALA A 105 -1.01 11.68 -1.59
C ALA A 105 0.19 12.63 -1.46
N GLU A 106 0.80 13.03 -2.57
CA GLU A 106 1.88 14.03 -2.61
C GLU A 106 1.44 15.36 -2.01
N LYS A 107 0.27 15.86 -2.40
CA LYS A 107 -0.31 17.09 -1.84
C LYS A 107 -0.39 17.07 -0.30
N TYR A 108 -0.59 15.91 0.29
CA TYR A 108 -0.67 15.72 1.74
C TYR A 108 0.63 15.17 2.35
N ASN A 109 1.74 15.24 1.61
CA ASN A 109 3.07 14.82 2.04
C ASN A 109 3.13 13.35 2.53
N LYS A 110 2.33 12.48 1.92
CA LYS A 110 2.35 11.05 2.23
C LYS A 110 3.48 10.37 1.46
N PRO A 111 4.34 9.57 2.08
CA PRO A 111 5.34 8.78 1.37
C PRO A 111 4.68 7.88 0.33
N VAL A 112 5.15 7.94 -0.92
CA VAL A 112 4.59 7.16 -2.04
C VAL A 112 5.66 6.28 -2.65
N TYR A 113 5.37 4.98 -2.70
CA TYR A 113 6.21 3.95 -3.29
C TYR A 113 5.48 3.33 -4.48
N ILE A 114 6.03 3.47 -5.68
CA ILE A 114 5.46 3.01 -6.94
C ILE A 114 6.22 1.78 -7.40
N PHE A 115 5.48 0.73 -7.78
CA PHE A 115 6.01 -0.51 -8.33
C PHE A 115 5.43 -0.75 -9.72
N TYR A 116 6.23 -1.26 -10.65
CA TYR A 116 5.77 -1.62 -11.98
C TYR A 116 6.69 -2.66 -12.62
N ARG A 117 6.14 -3.45 -13.55
CA ARG A 117 6.90 -4.37 -14.39
C ARG A 117 7.39 -3.64 -15.64
N HIS A 118 8.68 -3.36 -15.68
CA HIS A 118 9.30 -2.65 -16.80
C HIS A 118 9.16 -3.41 -18.12
N SER A 119 9.18 -4.75 -18.11
CA SER A 119 8.98 -5.59 -19.29
C SER A 119 7.56 -5.51 -19.89
N VAL A 120 6.59 -5.01 -19.14
CA VAL A 120 5.16 -4.97 -19.53
C VAL A 120 4.72 -3.58 -19.94
N SER A 121 5.15 -2.54 -19.22
CA SER A 121 4.70 -1.17 -19.44
C SER A 121 5.75 -0.14 -19.09
N GLU A 122 5.58 1.07 -19.62
CA GLU A 122 6.31 2.26 -19.20
C GLU A 122 5.39 3.14 -18.34
N LEU A 123 5.96 3.75 -17.32
CA LEU A 123 5.24 4.71 -16.49
C LEU A 123 5.08 6.04 -17.23
N SER A 124 4.01 6.76 -16.88
CA SER A 124 3.84 8.14 -17.33
C SER A 124 5.04 9.03 -16.95
N ALA A 125 5.46 9.89 -17.85
CA ALA A 125 6.51 10.89 -17.59
C ALA A 125 6.16 11.81 -16.40
N MET A 126 4.87 11.98 -16.07
CA MET A 126 4.44 12.72 -14.89
C MET A 126 4.82 12.03 -13.58
N LEU A 127 5.01 10.71 -13.60
CA LEU A 127 5.49 9.96 -12.44
C LEU A 127 7.01 9.85 -12.41
N THR A 128 7.62 9.50 -13.55
CA THR A 128 9.08 9.29 -13.61
C THR A 128 9.87 10.60 -13.54
N GLY A 129 9.27 11.71 -13.96
CA GLY A 129 9.89 13.05 -13.89
C GLY A 129 9.77 13.69 -12.51
N ASP A 130 8.88 13.22 -11.67
CA ASP A 130 8.70 13.75 -10.32
C ASP A 130 9.62 13.03 -9.32
N LYS A 131 10.48 13.82 -8.65
CA LYS A 131 11.43 13.30 -7.65
C LYS A 131 10.80 13.00 -6.30
N TYR A 132 9.54 13.34 -6.11
CA TYR A 132 8.80 13.01 -4.90
C TYR A 132 8.58 11.52 -4.75
N TYR A 133 8.27 10.83 -5.85
CA TYR A 133 7.94 9.42 -5.87
C TYR A 133 9.18 8.52 -5.76
N LYS A 134 9.07 7.46 -4.96
CA LYS A 134 10.06 6.38 -4.91
C LYS A 134 9.60 5.26 -5.82
N ILE A 135 10.29 5.07 -6.96
CA ILE A 135 9.88 4.17 -8.03
C ILE A 135 10.79 2.95 -8.08
N TYR A 136 10.18 1.78 -8.14
CA TYR A 136 10.86 0.49 -8.19
C TYR A 136 10.31 -0.35 -9.34
N SER A 137 11.18 -0.90 -10.17
CA SER A 137 10.82 -1.92 -11.13
C SER A 137 10.96 -3.32 -10.54
N TYR A 138 10.13 -4.24 -10.98
CA TYR A 138 10.20 -5.65 -10.64
C TYR A 138 9.76 -6.51 -11.84
N GLU A 139 10.12 -7.78 -11.86
CA GLU A 139 9.71 -8.72 -12.91
C GLU A 139 8.87 -9.87 -12.33
N THR A 140 9.17 -10.31 -11.12
CA THR A 140 8.47 -11.43 -10.48
C THR A 140 7.70 -10.98 -9.22
N LYS A 141 6.69 -11.75 -8.86
CA LYS A 141 5.93 -11.55 -7.62
C LYS A 141 6.84 -11.57 -6.38
N GLU A 142 7.81 -12.47 -6.38
CA GLU A 142 8.77 -12.64 -5.30
C GLU A 142 9.65 -11.40 -5.12
N GLU A 143 10.07 -10.80 -6.24
CA GLU A 143 10.81 -9.52 -6.22
C GLU A 143 9.98 -8.39 -5.66
N LEU A 144 8.71 -8.25 -6.11
CA LEU A 144 7.79 -7.26 -5.58
C LEU A 144 7.62 -7.40 -4.07
N PHE A 145 7.37 -8.61 -3.59
CA PHE A 145 7.17 -8.86 -2.16
C PHE A 145 8.41 -8.53 -1.34
N LYS A 146 9.60 -8.90 -1.84
CA LYS A 146 10.87 -8.58 -1.20
C LYS A 146 11.10 -7.07 -1.11
N LEU A 147 10.80 -6.32 -2.17
CA LEU A 147 10.93 -4.86 -2.18
C LEU A 147 9.96 -4.21 -1.18
N VAL A 148 8.70 -4.63 -1.16
CA VAL A 148 7.70 -4.11 -0.22
C VAL A 148 8.10 -4.42 1.22
N HIS A 149 8.52 -5.65 1.53
CA HIS A 149 9.02 -6.02 2.86
C HIS A 149 10.19 -5.13 3.30
N SER A 150 11.20 -4.91 2.43
CA SER A 150 12.34 -4.05 2.75
C SER A 150 11.92 -2.64 3.12
N ILE A 151 10.92 -2.09 2.43
CA ILE A 151 10.39 -0.74 2.70
C ILE A 151 9.65 -0.71 4.03
N LEU A 152 8.86 -1.75 4.32
CA LEU A 152 8.10 -1.82 5.55
C LEU A 152 8.99 -2.07 6.77
N GLU A 153 10.04 -2.89 6.66
CA GLU A 153 11.01 -3.16 7.72
C GLU A 153 11.87 -1.94 8.05
N ALA A 154 12.39 -1.23 7.03
CA ALA A 154 13.27 -0.07 7.22
C ALA A 154 12.64 1.09 8.02
N LYS A 155 11.31 1.15 8.12
CA LYS A 155 10.59 2.20 8.87
C LYS A 155 10.27 1.83 10.32
N THR A 156 10.58 0.64 10.76
CA THR A 156 10.42 0.22 12.17
C THR A 156 11.61 0.60 13.04
N ASP A 157 12.71 1.05 12.44
CA ASP A 157 13.95 1.38 13.14
C ASP A 157 14.15 2.90 13.40
N GLU A 158 13.18 3.75 12.98
CA GLU A 158 13.13 5.19 13.29
C GLU A 158 12.10 5.48 14.41
#